data_5f79caab84c3510cc42c0a412d5e23a9
#
_entry.id   5f79caab84c3510cc42c0a412d5e23a9
#
_cell.length_a   1.000
_cell.length_b   1.000
_cell.length_c   1.000
_cell.angle_alpha   90.00
_cell.angle_beta   90.00
_cell.angle_gamma   90.00
#
_symmetry.space_group_name_H-M   'P 1'
#
loop_
_entity.id
_entity.type
_entity.pdbx_description
1 polymer ?
#
loop_
_entity_poly.entity_id
_entity_poly.type
_entity_poly.pdbx_seq_one_letter_code
_entity_poly.pdbx_strand_id
1 'polypeptide(L)'
;DSANVLISNVKGKIATGKITKIIKPSEKRLKKDCALIGTCGGCSLQHIPSDMLIESKVKGIEKLFAKTLPNPLGDPAFVHQGKNTEYRRACRFAIRGDHGKLHLGFREEKSHNLVKIIDCLCLSERMNNAIEPLNKVINSMKQKSSLGHVEFLDSDGALGVLLRMTKTLSDEDAALLCEYGKTVNAVISVVEPYKDPMRISKVETTRERFIYGSKDDLFITSHGVKLKCKPSSFVQINKEMNEKMIDTVLSMLDVKDDSKIMDLFCGLGNFTMPIAATGAKVVGVDIVSKMIE
;
A
#
# COMPACT_ATOMS: atom_id res chain seq x y z
N ASP A 1 14.42 -21.24 -16.15
CA ASP A 1 15.62 -20.52 -16.59
C ASP A 1 16.89 -21.30 -16.21
N SER A 2 17.93 -21.19 -17.04
CA SER A 2 19.32 -21.50 -16.68
C SER A 2 20.09 -20.19 -16.61
N ALA A 3 20.87 -19.98 -15.55
CA ALA A 3 21.48 -18.69 -15.28
C ALA A 3 22.87 -18.80 -14.64
N ASN A 4 23.71 -17.80 -14.90
CA ASN A 4 24.95 -17.58 -14.16
C ASN A 4 24.63 -16.84 -12.87
N VAL A 5 25.15 -17.33 -11.74
CA VAL A 5 24.94 -16.74 -10.41
C VAL A 5 26.30 -16.40 -9.80
N LEU A 6 26.49 -15.14 -9.45
CA LEU A 6 27.62 -14.72 -8.63
C LEU A 6 27.29 -15.02 -7.17
N ILE A 7 27.97 -15.98 -6.58
CA ILE A 7 27.78 -16.35 -5.17
C ILE A 7 28.40 -15.28 -4.27
N SER A 8 27.60 -14.71 -3.37
CA SER A 8 28.04 -13.70 -2.40
C SER A 8 28.32 -14.27 -1.01
N ASN A 9 27.64 -15.36 -0.63
CA ASN A 9 27.81 -15.99 0.67
C ASN A 9 27.42 -17.48 0.62
N VAL A 10 28.11 -18.29 1.42
CA VAL A 10 27.79 -19.72 1.63
C VAL A 10 27.72 -19.98 3.13
N LYS A 11 26.56 -20.46 3.61
CA LYS A 11 26.36 -20.85 5.01
C LYS A 11 25.77 -22.26 5.08
N GLY A 12 26.59 -23.21 5.46
CA GLY A 12 26.24 -24.63 5.46
C GLY A 12 25.89 -25.10 4.04
N LYS A 13 24.67 -25.62 3.86
CA LYS A 13 24.14 -26.09 2.57
C LYS A 13 23.45 -25.00 1.73
N ILE A 14 23.44 -23.75 2.19
CA ILE A 14 22.75 -22.64 1.53
C ILE A 14 23.79 -21.69 0.94
N ALA A 15 23.70 -21.46 -0.36
CA ALA A 15 24.45 -20.41 -1.06
C ALA A 15 23.51 -19.26 -1.43
N THR A 16 23.95 -18.03 -1.17
CA THR A 16 23.25 -16.82 -1.58
C THR A 16 24.04 -16.12 -2.68
N GLY A 17 23.37 -15.66 -3.72
CA GLY A 17 24.05 -15.02 -4.84
C GLY A 17 23.11 -14.14 -5.66
N LYS A 18 23.68 -13.43 -6.63
CA LYS A 18 22.96 -12.57 -7.59
C LYS A 18 23.06 -13.19 -8.99
N ILE A 19 21.92 -13.29 -9.69
CA ILE A 19 21.91 -13.68 -11.10
C ILE A 19 22.59 -12.58 -11.90
N THR A 20 23.65 -12.94 -12.64
CA THR A 20 24.41 -12.03 -13.49
C THR A 20 23.96 -12.11 -14.95
N LYS A 21 23.54 -13.31 -15.40
CA LYS A 21 23.10 -13.54 -16.78
C LYS A 21 22.14 -14.72 -16.84
N ILE A 22 21.05 -14.57 -17.57
CA ILE A 22 20.20 -15.69 -17.97
C ILE A 22 20.80 -16.28 -19.25
N ILE A 23 21.21 -17.55 -19.18
CA ILE A 23 21.83 -18.26 -20.31
C ILE A 23 20.73 -18.79 -21.23
N LYS A 24 19.76 -19.50 -20.65
CA LYS A 24 18.61 -20.06 -21.34
C LYS A 24 17.33 -19.67 -20.59
N PRO A 25 16.52 -18.75 -21.13
CA PRO A 25 15.23 -18.43 -20.52
C PRO A 25 14.28 -19.62 -20.59
N SER A 26 13.40 -19.75 -19.61
CA SER A 26 12.28 -20.69 -19.68
C SER A 26 11.31 -20.30 -20.78
N GLU A 27 10.73 -21.25 -21.48
CA GLU A 27 9.66 -21.01 -22.47
C GLU A 27 8.42 -20.35 -21.84
N LYS A 28 8.19 -20.60 -20.54
CA LYS A 28 7.10 -19.99 -19.78
C LYS A 28 7.42 -18.58 -19.25
N ARG A 29 8.64 -18.08 -19.50
CA ARG A 29 9.05 -16.76 -19.01
C ARG A 29 8.31 -15.65 -19.74
N LEU A 30 7.56 -14.83 -19.01
CA LEU A 30 6.89 -13.67 -19.57
C LEU A 30 7.88 -12.56 -19.91
N LYS A 31 7.56 -11.80 -20.97
CA LYS A 31 8.21 -10.53 -21.25
C LYS A 31 7.91 -9.58 -20.10
N LYS A 32 8.89 -8.79 -19.70
CA LYS A 32 8.72 -7.78 -18.65
C LYS A 32 7.96 -6.58 -19.23
N ASP A 33 6.84 -6.23 -18.61
CA ASP A 33 6.03 -5.08 -19.05
C ASP A 33 6.51 -3.77 -18.43
N CYS A 34 7.17 -3.83 -17.27
CA CYS A 34 7.72 -2.67 -16.57
C CYS A 34 9.22 -2.49 -16.89
N ALA A 35 9.59 -1.32 -17.43
CA ALA A 35 10.99 -0.99 -17.74
C ALA A 35 11.89 -0.92 -16.48
N LEU A 36 11.31 -0.71 -15.29
CA LEU A 36 12.03 -0.54 -14.03
C LEU A 36 12.23 -1.85 -13.25
N ILE A 37 11.77 -2.98 -13.78
CA ILE A 37 11.93 -4.27 -13.10
C ILE A 37 13.41 -4.67 -13.02
N GLY A 38 13.82 -5.11 -11.83
CA GLY A 38 15.23 -5.43 -11.53
C GLY A 38 16.03 -4.23 -11.01
N THR A 39 15.44 -3.03 -11.04
CA THR A 39 15.98 -1.82 -10.39
C THR A 39 15.04 -1.38 -9.25
N CYS A 40 13.75 -1.19 -9.56
CA CYS A 40 12.74 -0.88 -8.56
C CYS A 40 12.48 -2.09 -7.64
N GLY A 41 12.51 -1.86 -6.32
CA GLY A 41 12.25 -2.88 -5.31
C GLY A 41 10.77 -3.26 -5.13
N GLY A 42 9.86 -2.63 -5.88
CA GLY A 42 8.41 -2.87 -5.75
C GLY A 42 7.92 -4.19 -6.33
N CYS A 43 8.61 -4.75 -7.33
CA CYS A 43 8.22 -5.98 -8.02
C CYS A 43 9.41 -6.86 -8.34
N SER A 44 9.29 -8.17 -8.09
CA SER A 44 10.37 -9.14 -8.35
C SER A 44 9.95 -10.29 -9.27
N LEU A 45 8.66 -10.52 -9.48
CA LEU A 45 8.15 -11.77 -10.08
C LEU A 45 7.31 -11.57 -11.35
N GLN A 46 7.32 -10.38 -11.97
CA GLN A 46 6.54 -10.10 -13.20
C GLN A 46 6.90 -10.99 -14.40
N HIS A 47 8.03 -11.67 -14.38
CA HIS A 47 8.47 -12.58 -15.43
C HIS A 47 7.90 -14.00 -15.28
N ILE A 48 7.12 -14.28 -14.25
CA ILE A 48 6.52 -15.57 -13.97
C ILE A 48 5.01 -15.49 -14.22
N PRO A 49 4.41 -16.42 -14.97
CA PRO A 49 2.94 -16.53 -15.12
C PRO A 49 2.24 -16.62 -13.76
N SER A 50 1.08 -16.00 -13.64
CA SER A 50 0.37 -15.90 -12.36
C SER A 50 -0.12 -17.24 -11.82
N ASP A 51 -0.53 -18.17 -12.69
CA ASP A 51 -0.88 -19.54 -12.34
C ASP A 51 0.28 -20.27 -11.67
N MET A 52 1.47 -20.16 -12.24
CA MET A 52 2.69 -20.72 -11.65
C MET A 52 3.06 -20.07 -10.31
N LEU A 53 2.83 -18.77 -10.17
CA LEU A 53 3.04 -18.07 -8.89
C LEU A 53 2.10 -18.56 -7.81
N ILE A 54 0.82 -18.76 -8.14
CA ILE A 54 -0.17 -19.31 -7.22
C ILE A 54 0.19 -20.71 -6.81
N GLU A 55 0.48 -21.59 -7.77
CA GLU A 55 0.91 -22.96 -7.49
C GLU A 55 2.15 -22.99 -6.58
N SER A 56 3.13 -22.14 -6.85
CA SER A 56 4.33 -22.04 -6.01
C SER A 56 4.04 -21.56 -4.60
N LYS A 57 3.09 -20.61 -4.42
CA LYS A 57 2.66 -20.14 -3.10
C LYS A 57 1.92 -21.21 -2.32
N VAL A 58 0.98 -21.94 -2.95
CA VAL A 58 0.28 -23.06 -2.33
C VAL A 58 1.27 -24.10 -1.85
N LYS A 59 2.15 -24.59 -2.73
CA LYS A 59 3.22 -25.55 -2.37
C LYS A 59 4.15 -25.03 -1.27
N GLY A 60 4.39 -23.72 -1.23
CA GLY A 60 5.18 -23.08 -0.17
C GLY A 60 4.52 -23.19 1.20
N ILE A 61 3.20 -22.96 1.25
CA ILE A 61 2.39 -23.10 2.47
C ILE A 61 2.32 -24.55 2.92
N GLU A 62 2.04 -25.48 2.01
CA GLU A 62 2.03 -26.92 2.30
C GLU A 62 3.36 -27.38 2.93
N LYS A 63 4.49 -27.01 2.33
CA LYS A 63 5.83 -27.34 2.85
C LYS A 63 6.11 -26.71 4.22
N LEU A 64 5.57 -25.51 4.49
CA LEU A 64 5.71 -24.86 5.78
C LEU A 64 4.98 -25.64 6.87
N PHE A 65 3.72 -25.98 6.63
CA PHE A 65 2.88 -26.67 7.59
C PHE A 65 3.27 -28.16 7.76
N ALA A 66 3.75 -28.81 6.71
CA ALA A 66 4.25 -30.19 6.80
C ALA A 66 5.42 -30.38 7.81
N LYS A 67 6.07 -29.28 8.24
CA LYS A 67 7.11 -29.32 9.29
C LYS A 67 6.55 -29.24 10.71
N THR A 68 5.34 -28.76 10.88
CA THR A 68 4.74 -28.42 12.19
C THR A 68 3.47 -29.21 12.50
N LEU A 69 2.75 -29.64 11.47
CA LEU A 69 1.52 -30.40 11.64
C LEU A 69 1.78 -31.90 11.54
N PRO A 70 1.11 -32.72 12.38
CA PRO A 70 1.25 -34.17 12.36
C PRO A 70 0.71 -34.82 11.08
N ASN A 71 -0.27 -34.19 10.44
CA ASN A 71 -0.89 -34.64 9.20
C ASN A 71 -0.68 -33.63 8.07
N PRO A 72 -0.57 -34.08 6.80
CA PRO A 72 -0.55 -33.18 5.65
C PRO A 72 -1.81 -32.31 5.61
N LEU A 73 -1.66 -31.06 5.15
CA LEU A 73 -2.83 -30.26 4.75
C LEU A 73 -3.46 -30.92 3.53
N GLY A 74 -4.80 -30.96 3.53
CA GLY A 74 -5.55 -31.22 2.30
C GLY A 74 -5.42 -30.07 1.30
N ASP A 75 -6.11 -30.19 0.18
CA ASP A 75 -6.20 -29.10 -0.81
C ASP A 75 -6.77 -27.83 -0.15
N PRO A 76 -6.28 -26.64 -0.55
CA PRO A 76 -6.80 -25.40 -0.02
C PRO A 76 -8.29 -25.25 -0.38
N ALA A 77 -9.14 -24.95 0.61
CA ALA A 77 -10.56 -24.73 0.40
C ALA A 77 -10.84 -23.54 -0.52
N PHE A 78 -9.95 -22.53 -0.51
CA PHE A 78 -10.08 -21.32 -1.31
C PHE A 78 -8.71 -20.91 -1.89
N VAL A 79 -8.70 -20.63 -3.18
CA VAL A 79 -7.56 -20.01 -3.88
C VAL A 79 -8.11 -18.88 -4.72
N HIS A 80 -7.81 -17.65 -4.33
CA HIS A 80 -8.25 -16.46 -5.04
C HIS A 80 -7.12 -15.83 -5.84
N GLN A 81 -7.42 -15.46 -7.06
CA GLN A 81 -6.54 -14.69 -7.94
C GLN A 81 -7.24 -13.40 -8.35
N GLY A 82 -6.53 -12.29 -8.28
CA GLY A 82 -6.98 -10.99 -8.75
C GLY A 82 -6.17 -10.51 -9.96
N LYS A 83 -6.38 -9.24 -10.32
CA LYS A 83 -5.62 -8.58 -11.37
C LYS A 83 -4.13 -8.54 -11.04
N ASN A 84 -3.30 -8.63 -12.06
CA ASN A 84 -1.84 -8.53 -11.94
C ASN A 84 -1.33 -7.08 -12.02
N THR A 85 -2.14 -6.18 -12.56
CA THR A 85 -1.88 -4.74 -12.75
C THR A 85 -3.03 -3.93 -12.16
N GLU A 86 -2.81 -2.64 -11.89
CA GLU A 86 -3.81 -1.68 -11.43
C GLU A 86 -4.59 -2.10 -10.17
N TYR A 87 -4.02 -3.02 -9.39
CA TYR A 87 -4.69 -3.55 -8.20
C TYR A 87 -4.41 -2.74 -6.92
N ARG A 88 -3.37 -1.93 -6.94
CA ARG A 88 -2.87 -1.24 -5.75
C ARG A 88 -3.54 0.11 -5.59
N ARG A 89 -4.31 0.26 -4.52
CA ARG A 89 -5.03 1.49 -4.17
C ARG A 89 -4.30 2.39 -3.17
N ALA A 90 -3.17 1.98 -2.62
CA ALA A 90 -2.38 2.81 -1.71
C ALA A 90 -0.90 2.62 -1.93
N CYS A 91 -0.13 3.71 -1.87
CA CYS A 91 1.32 3.66 -1.93
C CYS A 91 1.96 4.83 -1.17
N ARG A 92 3.23 4.64 -0.81
CA ARG A 92 4.07 5.69 -0.26
C ARG A 92 5.26 5.90 -1.18
N PHE A 93 5.39 7.11 -1.69
CA PHE A 93 6.55 7.55 -2.44
C PHE A 93 7.62 8.10 -1.51
N ALA A 94 8.84 7.68 -1.69
CA ALA A 94 10.00 8.39 -1.18
C ALA A 94 10.30 9.58 -2.09
N ILE A 95 10.95 10.60 -1.53
CA ILE A 95 11.34 11.81 -2.25
C ILE A 95 12.85 11.93 -2.19
N ARG A 96 13.45 12.28 -3.31
CA ARG A 96 14.88 12.58 -3.39
C ARG A 96 15.13 13.74 -4.32
N GLY A 97 16.08 14.59 -3.93
CA GLY A 97 16.61 15.66 -4.78
C GLY A 97 17.74 15.13 -5.67
N ASP A 98 17.69 15.52 -6.93
CA ASP A 98 18.77 15.36 -7.89
C ASP A 98 18.90 16.64 -8.70
N HIS A 99 20.13 17.21 -8.75
CA HIS A 99 20.41 18.50 -9.42
C HIS A 99 19.39 19.61 -9.09
N GLY A 100 19.00 19.72 -7.81
CA GLY A 100 18.06 20.75 -7.33
C GLY A 100 16.59 20.48 -7.62
N LYS A 101 16.25 19.37 -8.27
CA LYS A 101 14.87 18.91 -8.51
C LYS A 101 14.52 17.73 -7.61
N LEU A 102 13.30 17.74 -7.08
CA LEU A 102 12.75 16.62 -6.35
C LEU A 102 12.04 15.65 -7.29
N HIS A 103 12.13 14.36 -6.97
CA HIS A 103 11.44 13.29 -7.69
C HIS A 103 10.73 12.38 -6.71
N LEU A 104 9.51 12.00 -7.06
CA LEU A 104 8.78 10.90 -6.44
C LEU A 104 9.31 9.57 -6.96
N GLY A 105 9.45 8.59 -6.08
CA GLY A 105 9.90 7.28 -6.50
C GLY A 105 9.78 6.20 -5.44
N PHE A 106 10.13 4.99 -5.84
CA PHE A 106 10.25 3.86 -4.94
C PHE A 106 11.72 3.53 -4.66
N ARG A 107 11.97 2.83 -3.57
CA ARG A 107 13.32 2.37 -3.25
C ARG A 107 13.79 1.33 -4.27
N GLU A 108 15.05 1.41 -4.64
CA GLU A 108 15.75 0.35 -5.34
C GLU A 108 15.82 -0.92 -4.48
N GLU A 109 15.88 -2.09 -5.09
CA GLU A 109 15.94 -3.35 -4.36
C GLU A 109 17.19 -3.40 -3.47
N LYS A 110 16.97 -3.65 -2.16
CA LYS A 110 18.04 -3.72 -1.13
C LYS A 110 18.95 -2.50 -1.06
N SER A 111 18.43 -1.32 -1.42
CA SER A 111 19.18 -0.07 -1.44
C SER A 111 18.34 1.08 -0.87
N HIS A 112 19.02 2.16 -0.48
CA HIS A 112 18.40 3.43 -0.13
C HIS A 112 18.25 4.36 -1.35
N ASN A 113 18.73 3.97 -2.53
CA ASN A 113 18.58 4.74 -3.74
C ASN A 113 17.12 4.84 -4.14
N LEU A 114 16.78 5.89 -4.86
CA LEU A 114 15.44 6.12 -5.38
C LEU A 114 15.41 5.80 -6.87
N VAL A 115 14.42 5.02 -7.26
CA VAL A 115 14.03 4.83 -8.66
C VAL A 115 12.89 5.79 -8.95
N LYS A 116 13.13 6.77 -9.81
CA LYS A 116 12.11 7.73 -10.22
C LYS A 116 10.93 7.01 -10.87
N ILE A 117 9.72 7.36 -10.43
CA ILE A 117 8.47 6.82 -10.97
C ILE A 117 7.74 7.93 -11.72
N ILE A 118 7.38 7.64 -12.95
CA ILE A 118 6.48 8.45 -13.77
C ILE A 118 5.11 7.78 -13.80
N ASP A 119 5.12 6.46 -13.98
CA ASP A 119 3.96 5.57 -13.92
C ASP A 119 4.36 4.23 -13.28
N CYS A 120 3.38 3.47 -12.83
CA CYS A 120 3.57 2.15 -12.26
C CYS A 120 2.40 1.24 -12.59
N LEU A 121 2.67 0.11 -13.25
CA LEU A 121 1.64 -0.86 -13.65
C LEU A 121 0.79 -1.39 -12.49
N CYS A 122 1.31 -1.36 -11.27
CA CYS A 122 0.57 -1.83 -10.10
C CYS A 122 -0.43 -0.80 -9.54
N LEU A 123 -0.19 0.50 -9.78
CA LEU A 123 -1.04 1.58 -9.27
C LEU A 123 -2.28 1.76 -10.15
N SER A 124 -3.37 2.22 -9.55
CA SER A 124 -4.55 2.61 -10.31
C SER A 124 -4.25 3.76 -11.28
N GLU A 125 -5.05 3.88 -12.32
CA GLU A 125 -4.93 4.95 -13.32
C GLU A 125 -5.01 6.34 -12.66
N ARG A 126 -5.94 6.53 -11.72
CA ARG A 126 -6.09 7.79 -10.97
C ARG A 126 -4.81 8.17 -10.23
N MET A 127 -4.14 7.21 -9.59
CA MET A 127 -2.87 7.46 -8.92
C MET A 127 -1.77 7.80 -9.91
N ASN A 128 -1.65 7.07 -11.02
CA ASN A 128 -0.67 7.33 -12.06
C ASN A 128 -0.81 8.74 -12.65
N ASN A 129 -2.05 9.14 -12.97
CA ASN A 129 -2.36 10.47 -13.53
C ASN A 129 -2.01 11.62 -12.56
N ALA A 130 -1.93 11.35 -11.25
CA ALA A 130 -1.62 12.35 -10.22
C ALA A 130 -0.10 12.52 -9.96
N ILE A 131 0.76 11.59 -10.41
CA ILE A 131 2.21 11.60 -10.09
C ILE A 131 2.91 12.79 -10.71
N GLU A 132 2.80 12.97 -12.03
CA GLU A 132 3.52 14.03 -12.73
C GLU A 132 3.04 15.44 -12.35
N PRO A 133 1.73 15.73 -12.24
CA PRO A 133 1.25 17.00 -11.69
C PRO A 133 1.82 17.30 -10.31
N LEU A 134 1.87 16.30 -9.41
CA LEU A 134 2.46 16.49 -8.09
C LEU A 134 3.96 16.77 -8.15
N ASN A 135 4.70 16.08 -9.02
CA ASN A 135 6.12 16.35 -9.23
C ASN A 135 6.39 17.81 -9.64
N LYS A 136 5.52 18.40 -10.47
CA LYS A 136 5.62 19.83 -10.86
C LYS A 136 5.39 20.73 -9.65
N VAL A 137 4.33 20.47 -8.88
CA VAL A 137 3.95 21.27 -7.71
C VAL A 137 5.03 21.24 -6.63
N ILE A 138 5.51 20.06 -6.22
CA ILE A 138 6.55 19.96 -5.17
C ILE A 138 7.86 20.68 -5.56
N ASN A 139 8.16 20.74 -6.86
CA ASN A 139 9.34 21.49 -7.32
C ASN A 139 9.14 23.01 -7.31
N SER A 140 7.91 23.49 -7.35
CA SER A 140 7.56 24.92 -7.24
C SER A 140 7.42 25.38 -5.79
N MET A 141 7.32 24.46 -4.82
CA MET A 141 7.21 24.80 -3.40
C MET A 141 8.49 25.46 -2.88
N LYS A 142 8.32 26.50 -2.06
CA LYS A 142 9.43 27.16 -1.35
C LYS A 142 10.03 26.24 -0.28
N GLN A 143 9.20 25.48 0.40
CA GLN A 143 9.59 24.57 1.48
C GLN A 143 9.86 23.14 1.00
N LYS A 144 10.15 22.91 -0.29
CA LYS A 144 10.36 21.58 -0.87
C LYS A 144 11.39 20.73 -0.12
N SER A 145 12.41 21.35 0.49
CA SER A 145 13.44 20.65 1.31
C SER A 145 12.88 20.06 2.60
N SER A 146 11.69 20.48 3.04
CA SER A 146 11.01 19.97 4.23
C SER A 146 10.12 18.77 3.94
N LEU A 147 9.98 18.38 2.68
CA LEU A 147 9.13 17.28 2.27
C LEU A 147 9.85 15.93 2.43
N GLY A 148 9.29 15.03 3.25
CA GLY A 148 9.87 13.72 3.55
C GLY A 148 9.32 12.60 2.67
N HIS A 149 8.00 12.43 2.67
CA HIS A 149 7.30 11.38 1.92
C HIS A 149 5.96 11.91 1.41
N VAL A 150 5.44 11.24 0.37
CA VAL A 150 4.07 11.42 -0.10
C VAL A 150 3.36 10.07 -0.08
N GLU A 151 2.13 10.05 0.40
CA GLU A 151 1.27 8.87 0.42
C GLU A 151 0.05 9.13 -0.45
N PHE A 152 -0.30 8.17 -1.29
CA PHE A 152 -1.53 8.17 -2.07
C PHE A 152 -2.46 7.08 -1.57
N LEU A 153 -3.75 7.41 -1.51
CA LEU A 153 -4.84 6.49 -1.24
C LEU A 153 -5.93 6.70 -2.30
N ASP A 154 -6.07 5.76 -3.22
CA ASP A 154 -7.19 5.72 -4.15
C ASP A 154 -8.43 5.19 -3.45
N SER A 155 -9.20 6.09 -2.85
CA SER A 155 -10.45 5.78 -2.18
C SER A 155 -11.59 5.59 -3.20
N ASP A 156 -12.72 5.06 -2.77
CA ASP A 156 -13.89 4.91 -3.64
C ASP A 156 -14.61 6.25 -3.90
N GLY A 157 -14.24 7.29 -3.15
CA GLY A 157 -14.61 8.68 -3.43
C GLY A 157 -13.51 9.43 -4.18
N ALA A 158 -12.72 10.23 -3.46
CA ALA A 158 -11.62 11.02 -4.00
C ALA A 158 -10.27 10.32 -3.87
N LEU A 159 -9.25 10.80 -4.59
CA LEU A 159 -7.86 10.46 -4.33
C LEU A 159 -7.39 11.18 -3.06
N GLY A 160 -6.96 10.43 -2.05
CA GLY A 160 -6.30 10.98 -0.87
C GLY A 160 -4.80 11.17 -1.13
N VAL A 161 -4.28 12.36 -0.86
CA VAL A 161 -2.85 12.69 -0.97
C VAL A 161 -2.35 13.28 0.35
N LEU A 162 -1.41 12.60 0.97
CA LEU A 162 -0.78 13.03 2.22
C LEU A 162 0.67 13.39 1.99
N LEU A 163 1.06 14.60 2.39
CA LEU A 163 2.44 15.04 2.41
C LEU A 163 2.98 15.02 3.85
N ARG A 164 4.13 14.39 4.07
CA ARG A 164 4.81 14.46 5.38
C ARG A 164 5.89 15.51 5.36
N MET A 165 5.71 16.54 6.17
CA MET A 165 6.57 17.69 6.26
C MET A 165 7.38 17.67 7.56
N THR A 166 8.62 18.14 7.50
CA THR A 166 9.49 18.35 8.68
C THR A 166 9.38 19.77 9.25
N LYS A 167 8.62 20.64 8.59
CA LYS A 167 8.26 21.99 9.04
C LYS A 167 6.79 22.24 8.79
N THR A 168 6.20 23.19 9.51
CA THR A 168 4.83 23.64 9.24
C THR A 168 4.72 24.23 7.83
N LEU A 169 3.71 23.79 7.09
CA LEU A 169 3.44 24.21 5.72
C LEU A 169 3.06 25.71 5.67
N SER A 170 3.70 26.46 4.80
CA SER A 170 3.38 27.87 4.54
C SER A 170 2.08 28.01 3.76
N ASP A 171 1.45 29.18 3.88
CA ASP A 171 0.19 29.47 3.15
C ASP A 171 0.40 29.49 1.63
N GLU A 172 1.59 29.94 1.18
CA GLU A 172 1.95 29.96 -0.24
C GLU A 172 2.04 28.55 -0.82
N ASP A 173 2.75 27.64 -0.11
CA ASP A 173 2.86 26.24 -0.53
C ASP A 173 1.52 25.51 -0.38
N ALA A 174 0.70 25.89 0.61
CA ALA A 174 -0.66 25.39 0.75
C ALA A 174 -1.54 25.75 -0.45
N ALA A 175 -1.44 26.99 -0.95
CA ALA A 175 -2.16 27.41 -2.15
C ALA A 175 -1.81 26.58 -3.39
N LEU A 176 -0.50 26.28 -3.60
CA LEU A 176 -0.07 25.39 -4.69
C LEU A 176 -0.68 24.00 -4.57
N LEU A 177 -0.74 23.45 -3.34
CA LEU A 177 -1.35 22.14 -3.10
C LEU A 177 -2.88 22.17 -3.29
N CYS A 178 -3.55 23.27 -2.97
CA CYS A 178 -4.98 23.45 -3.27
C CYS A 178 -5.26 23.37 -4.77
N GLU A 179 -4.47 24.09 -5.58
CA GLU A 179 -4.63 24.07 -7.05
C GLU A 179 -4.33 22.67 -7.62
N TYR A 180 -3.33 22.00 -7.10
CA TYR A 180 -3.08 20.61 -7.45
C TYR A 180 -4.28 19.71 -7.11
N GLY A 181 -4.83 19.83 -5.90
CA GLY A 181 -6.00 19.07 -5.45
C GLY A 181 -7.21 19.24 -6.37
N LYS A 182 -7.46 20.49 -6.83
CA LYS A 182 -8.51 20.78 -7.83
C LYS A 182 -8.25 20.08 -9.14
N THR A 183 -6.99 20.15 -9.63
CA THR A 183 -6.61 19.62 -10.95
C THR A 183 -6.79 18.10 -11.04
N VAL A 184 -6.46 17.36 -9.97
CA VAL A 184 -6.52 15.89 -9.97
C VAL A 184 -7.70 15.31 -9.20
N ASN A 185 -8.63 16.16 -8.77
CA ASN A 185 -9.78 15.79 -7.93
C ASN A 185 -9.36 14.98 -6.70
N ALA A 186 -8.47 15.57 -5.90
CA ALA A 186 -7.92 14.92 -4.72
C ALA A 186 -8.25 15.67 -3.42
N VAL A 187 -8.30 14.92 -2.33
CA VAL A 187 -8.28 15.48 -0.97
C VAL A 187 -6.82 15.53 -0.50
N ILE A 188 -6.34 16.70 -0.14
CA ILE A 188 -4.97 16.95 0.26
C ILE A 188 -4.89 17.13 1.75
N SER A 189 -4.00 16.38 2.40
CA SER A 189 -3.64 16.60 3.80
C SER A 189 -2.13 16.65 3.98
N VAL A 190 -1.69 17.25 5.08
CA VAL A 190 -0.29 17.28 5.48
C VAL A 190 -0.14 16.79 6.92
N VAL A 191 0.89 16.01 7.16
CA VAL A 191 1.38 15.73 8.52
C VAL A 191 2.58 16.63 8.76
N GLU A 192 2.47 17.50 9.74
CA GLU A 192 3.43 18.55 10.05
C GLU A 192 3.73 18.61 11.56
N PRO A 193 4.89 19.15 11.99
CA PRO A 193 5.17 19.41 13.40
C PRO A 193 4.10 20.31 14.00
N TYR A 194 3.71 19.99 15.22
CA TYR A 194 2.71 20.75 15.97
C TYR A 194 3.12 20.86 17.44
N LYS A 195 3.14 22.08 17.95
CA LYS A 195 3.30 22.36 19.37
C LYS A 195 1.92 22.58 19.97
N ASP A 196 1.48 21.63 20.78
CA ASP A 196 0.22 21.77 21.50
C ASP A 196 0.38 22.88 22.57
N PRO A 197 -0.35 24.00 22.47
CA PRO A 197 -0.22 25.10 23.42
C PRO A 197 -0.68 24.71 24.84
N MET A 198 -1.47 23.65 25.01
CA MET A 198 -1.94 23.15 26.27
C MET A 198 -1.03 22.09 26.91
N ARG A 199 -0.02 21.59 26.20
CA ARG A 199 0.92 20.62 26.75
C ARG A 199 2.13 21.29 27.37
N ILE A 200 2.38 21.00 28.63
CA ILE A 200 3.56 21.45 29.38
C ILE A 200 4.85 20.79 28.88
N SER A 201 4.73 19.64 28.17
CA SER A 201 5.90 18.93 27.64
C SER A 201 6.39 19.59 26.36
N LYS A 202 7.71 19.82 26.27
CA LYS A 202 8.39 20.37 25.08
C LYS A 202 8.50 19.38 23.92
N VAL A 203 7.83 18.24 23.97
CA VAL A 203 7.87 17.21 22.94
C VAL A 203 7.05 17.69 21.74
N GLU A 204 7.70 17.88 20.61
CA GLU A 204 7.02 18.13 19.33
C GLU A 204 6.16 16.91 18.98
N THR A 205 4.88 17.15 18.80
CA THR A 205 3.94 16.18 18.25
C THR A 205 3.71 16.49 16.78
N THR A 206 3.14 15.56 16.05
CA THR A 206 2.69 15.82 14.68
C THR A 206 1.18 15.85 14.62
N ARG A 207 0.61 16.70 13.77
CA ARG A 207 -0.81 16.72 13.46
C ARG A 207 -1.03 16.49 11.95
N GLU A 208 -2.14 15.86 11.59
CA GLU A 208 -2.64 15.83 10.24
C GLU A 208 -3.62 17.01 10.05
N ARG A 209 -3.38 17.82 9.05
CA ARG A 209 -4.22 18.96 8.68
C ARG A 209 -4.69 18.82 7.24
N PHE A 210 -5.98 18.93 7.00
CA PHE A 210 -6.55 18.97 5.66
C PHE A 210 -6.31 20.34 5.04
N ILE A 211 -5.81 20.35 3.81
CA ILE A 211 -5.45 21.54 3.04
C ILE A 211 -6.51 21.80 1.98
N TYR A 212 -7.02 20.75 1.33
CA TYR A 212 -8.00 20.86 0.27
C TYR A 212 -8.93 19.65 0.23
N GLY A 213 -10.18 19.87 -0.20
CA GLY A 213 -11.21 18.84 -0.31
C GLY A 213 -11.85 18.47 1.03
N SER A 214 -12.89 17.66 0.99
CA SER A 214 -13.58 17.20 2.18
C SER A 214 -13.05 15.84 2.63
N LYS A 215 -12.84 15.69 3.94
CA LYS A 215 -12.53 14.37 4.53
C LYS A 215 -13.65 13.35 4.30
N ASP A 216 -14.89 13.81 4.11
CA ASP A 216 -16.04 12.95 3.87
C ASP A 216 -16.04 12.34 2.46
N ASP A 217 -15.21 12.87 1.54
CA ASP A 217 -14.99 12.32 0.21
C ASP A 217 -14.01 11.14 0.22
N LEU A 218 -13.38 10.86 1.38
CA LEU A 218 -12.45 9.74 1.55
C LEU A 218 -13.15 8.59 2.26
N PHE A 219 -13.49 7.57 1.50
CA PHE A 219 -14.06 6.33 2.03
C PHE A 219 -13.64 5.12 1.18
N ILE A 220 -13.65 3.97 1.79
CA ILE A 220 -13.57 2.68 1.11
C ILE A 220 -14.90 1.96 1.28
N THR A 221 -15.36 1.31 0.23
CA THR A 221 -16.50 0.40 0.31
C THR A 221 -15.98 -1.01 0.54
N SER A 222 -16.43 -1.62 1.60
CA SER A 222 -16.07 -2.98 1.97
C SER A 222 -17.36 -3.77 2.11
N HIS A 223 -17.58 -4.73 1.22
CA HIS A 223 -18.77 -5.56 1.17
C HIS A 223 -20.08 -4.74 1.30
N GLY A 224 -20.19 -3.68 0.49
CA GLY A 224 -21.36 -2.77 0.49
C GLY A 224 -21.40 -1.72 1.60
N VAL A 225 -20.52 -1.80 2.60
CA VAL A 225 -20.46 -0.84 3.72
C VAL A 225 -19.40 0.22 3.46
N LYS A 226 -19.76 1.48 3.65
CA LYS A 226 -18.82 2.61 3.54
C LYS A 226 -18.06 2.80 4.83
N LEU A 227 -16.73 2.72 4.75
CA LEU A 227 -15.81 2.99 5.85
C LEU A 227 -15.10 4.32 5.58
N LYS A 228 -15.29 5.32 6.45
CA LYS A 228 -14.56 6.59 6.35
C LYS A 228 -13.08 6.34 6.59
N CYS A 229 -12.22 7.01 5.84
CA CYS A 229 -10.77 6.89 5.99
C CYS A 229 -10.08 8.24 5.85
N LYS A 230 -8.81 8.28 6.20
CA LYS A 230 -7.90 9.41 5.98
C LYS A 230 -6.81 8.96 5.00
N PRO A 231 -6.10 9.85 4.33
CA PRO A 231 -4.96 9.45 3.49
C PRO A 231 -3.90 8.66 4.27
N SER A 232 -3.80 8.91 5.60
CA SER A 232 -2.90 8.19 6.51
C SER A 232 -3.44 6.85 7.01
N SER A 233 -4.69 6.50 6.72
CA SER A 233 -5.30 5.25 7.20
C SER A 233 -4.69 4.03 6.53
N PHE A 234 -4.52 2.97 7.32
CA PHE A 234 -4.20 1.66 6.75
C PHE A 234 -5.44 1.07 6.08
N VAL A 235 -5.30 0.71 4.81
CA VAL A 235 -6.31 -0.02 4.05
C VAL A 235 -5.68 -1.20 3.32
N GLN A 236 -6.45 -2.25 3.06
CA GLN A 236 -6.01 -3.35 2.21
C GLN A 236 -5.77 -2.81 0.79
N ILE A 237 -4.53 -2.98 0.31
CA ILE A 237 -4.05 -2.35 -0.94
C ILE A 237 -4.68 -2.93 -2.21
N ASN A 238 -5.16 -4.16 -2.15
CA ASN A 238 -5.84 -4.82 -3.27
C ASN A 238 -7.33 -4.96 -2.94
N LYS A 239 -8.16 -4.07 -3.52
CA LYS A 239 -9.60 -4.02 -3.28
C LYS A 239 -10.29 -5.34 -3.62
N GLU A 240 -10.02 -5.89 -4.81
CA GLU A 240 -10.64 -7.13 -5.27
C GLU A 240 -10.34 -8.31 -4.32
N MET A 241 -9.07 -8.44 -3.91
CA MET A 241 -8.69 -9.48 -2.97
C MET A 241 -9.27 -9.27 -1.57
N ASN A 242 -9.43 -8.01 -1.15
CA ASN A 242 -10.08 -7.69 0.11
C ASN A 242 -11.55 -8.15 0.13
N GLU A 243 -12.30 -7.86 -0.92
CA GLU A 243 -13.69 -8.32 -1.04
C GLU A 243 -13.77 -9.86 -0.98
N LYS A 244 -12.96 -10.56 -1.78
CA LYS A 244 -12.91 -12.04 -1.76
C LYS A 244 -12.52 -12.61 -0.39
N MET A 245 -11.63 -11.94 0.33
CA MET A 245 -11.23 -12.33 1.68
C MET A 245 -12.39 -12.16 2.67
N ILE A 246 -13.15 -11.07 2.57
CA ILE A 246 -14.33 -10.82 3.41
C ILE A 246 -15.42 -11.86 3.10
N ASP A 247 -15.73 -12.10 1.82
CA ASP A 247 -16.69 -13.14 1.42
C ASP A 247 -16.32 -14.53 2.00
N THR A 248 -15.03 -14.86 1.92
CA THR A 248 -14.52 -16.11 2.49
C THR A 248 -14.73 -16.18 3.99
N VAL A 249 -14.38 -15.11 4.72
CA VAL A 249 -14.55 -15.05 6.18
C VAL A 249 -16.03 -15.15 6.56
N LEU A 250 -16.91 -14.41 5.90
CA LEU A 250 -18.35 -14.47 6.16
C LEU A 250 -18.91 -15.86 5.92
N SER A 251 -18.50 -16.54 4.84
CA SER A 251 -18.93 -17.90 4.53
C SER A 251 -18.45 -18.94 5.55
N MET A 252 -17.22 -18.77 6.06
CA MET A 252 -16.63 -19.69 7.04
C MET A 252 -17.17 -19.49 8.46
N LEU A 253 -17.52 -18.25 8.83
CA LEU A 253 -18.07 -17.95 10.15
C LEU A 253 -19.52 -18.40 10.31
N ASP A 254 -20.26 -18.65 9.22
CA ASP A 254 -21.68 -18.98 9.23
C ASP A 254 -22.49 -18.09 10.20
N VAL A 255 -22.34 -16.77 10.02
CA VAL A 255 -22.90 -15.77 10.93
C VAL A 255 -24.43 -15.81 10.93
N LYS A 256 -25.03 -15.80 12.12
CA LYS A 256 -26.47 -15.70 12.36
C LYS A 256 -26.82 -14.36 13.01
N ASP A 257 -28.09 -13.97 12.97
CA ASP A 257 -28.56 -12.68 13.51
C ASP A 257 -28.30 -12.53 15.03
N ASP A 258 -28.22 -13.64 15.77
CA ASP A 258 -27.94 -13.66 17.20
C ASP A 258 -26.47 -13.87 17.56
N SER A 259 -25.61 -14.05 16.53
CA SER A 259 -24.19 -14.27 16.73
C SER A 259 -23.53 -13.11 17.47
N LYS A 260 -22.61 -13.45 18.38
CA LYS A 260 -21.76 -12.48 19.11
C LYS A 260 -20.33 -12.70 18.66
N ILE A 261 -19.74 -11.71 17.99
CA ILE A 261 -18.42 -11.82 17.37
C ILE A 261 -17.51 -10.71 17.90
N MET A 262 -16.27 -11.05 18.18
CA MET A 262 -15.22 -10.10 18.52
C MET A 262 -14.19 -10.09 17.40
N ASP A 263 -13.95 -8.90 16.83
CA ASP A 263 -12.91 -8.62 15.84
C ASP A 263 -11.72 -7.96 16.51
N LEU A 264 -10.63 -8.70 16.67
CA LEU A 264 -9.39 -8.20 17.27
C LEU A 264 -8.49 -7.61 16.19
N PHE A 265 -7.91 -6.44 16.48
CA PHE A 265 -7.13 -5.63 15.53
C PHE A 265 -7.98 -5.16 14.36
N CYS A 266 -9.17 -4.67 14.66
CA CYS A 266 -10.21 -4.36 13.67
C CYS A 266 -9.84 -3.21 12.71
N GLY A 267 -8.87 -2.35 13.05
CA GLY A 267 -8.51 -1.18 12.25
C GLY A 267 -9.73 -0.28 11.99
N LEU A 268 -9.98 0.04 10.73
CA LEU A 268 -11.16 0.80 10.29
C LEU A 268 -12.47 -0.02 10.29
N GLY A 269 -12.44 -1.25 10.75
CA GLY A 269 -13.61 -2.13 10.74
C GLY A 269 -13.80 -2.89 9.43
N ASN A 270 -12.73 -3.21 8.72
CA ASN A 270 -12.76 -3.90 7.43
C ASN A 270 -13.51 -5.24 7.46
N PHE A 271 -13.46 -5.98 8.56
CA PHE A 271 -14.27 -7.18 8.83
C PHE A 271 -15.45 -6.88 9.74
N THR A 272 -15.23 -6.07 10.79
CA THR A 272 -16.24 -5.70 11.78
C THR A 272 -17.54 -5.24 11.13
N MET A 273 -17.45 -4.32 10.19
CA MET A 273 -18.63 -3.69 9.60
C MET A 273 -19.39 -4.62 8.64
N PRO A 274 -18.74 -5.36 7.72
CA PRO A 274 -19.42 -6.37 6.93
C PRO A 274 -20.08 -7.47 7.78
N ILE A 275 -19.42 -7.91 8.86
CA ILE A 275 -20.01 -8.90 9.77
C ILE A 275 -21.23 -8.29 10.49
N ALA A 276 -21.15 -7.06 10.98
CA ALA A 276 -22.28 -6.38 11.62
C ALA A 276 -23.46 -6.18 10.66
N ALA A 277 -23.19 -5.96 9.38
CA ALA A 277 -24.22 -5.80 8.35
C ALA A 277 -25.05 -7.08 8.12
N THR A 278 -24.59 -8.25 8.58
CA THR A 278 -25.40 -9.49 8.57
C THR A 278 -26.45 -9.56 9.69
N GLY A 279 -26.47 -8.61 10.63
CA GLY A 279 -27.35 -8.62 11.82
C GLY A 279 -26.66 -9.08 13.11
N ALA A 280 -25.44 -9.60 13.03
CA ALA A 280 -24.69 -10.05 14.20
C ALA A 280 -24.28 -8.89 15.13
N LYS A 281 -24.13 -9.21 16.41
CA LYS A 281 -23.56 -8.28 17.41
C LYS A 281 -22.04 -8.37 17.36
N VAL A 282 -21.38 -7.31 16.90
CA VAL A 282 -19.92 -7.30 16.72
C VAL A 282 -19.27 -6.28 17.65
N VAL A 283 -18.14 -6.66 18.26
CA VAL A 283 -17.27 -5.77 19.00
C VAL A 283 -15.91 -5.75 18.32
N GLY A 284 -15.53 -4.59 17.77
CA GLY A 284 -14.20 -4.36 17.21
C GLY A 284 -13.25 -3.80 18.27
N VAL A 285 -12.02 -4.31 18.32
CA VAL A 285 -10.98 -3.84 19.26
C VAL A 285 -9.70 -3.56 18.48
N ASP A 286 -9.15 -2.36 18.67
CA ASP A 286 -7.84 -1.98 18.11
C ASP A 286 -7.04 -1.17 19.12
N ILE A 287 -5.70 -1.26 19.05
CA ILE A 287 -4.79 -0.50 19.91
C ILE A 287 -4.69 0.97 19.48
N VAL A 288 -4.98 1.26 18.23
CA VAL A 288 -4.87 2.60 17.64
C VAL A 288 -6.21 3.31 17.73
N SER A 289 -6.41 4.15 18.76
CA SER A 289 -7.67 4.87 19.00
C SER A 289 -8.17 5.64 17.76
N LYS A 290 -7.26 6.25 17.01
CA LYS A 290 -7.61 7.00 15.78
C LYS A 290 -8.21 6.15 14.65
N MET A 291 -8.17 4.83 14.76
CA MET A 291 -8.78 3.92 13.78
C MET A 291 -10.21 3.55 14.14
N ILE A 292 -10.62 3.77 15.40
CA ILE A 292 -11.94 3.40 15.93
C ILE A 292 -12.90 4.61 15.93
N GLU A 293 -12.35 5.84 15.83
CA GLU A 293 -13.12 7.10 15.72
C GLU A 293 -13.67 7.31 14.28
#